data_8de966a6b012a68dbb80f8f5f16b557b
#
_entry.id   8de966a6b012a68dbb80f8f5f16b557b
#
_cell.length_a   1.000
_cell.length_b   1.000
_cell.length_c   1.000
_cell.angle_alpha   90.00
_cell.angle_beta   90.00
_cell.angle_gamma   90.00
#
_symmetry.space_group_name_H-M   'P 1'
#
loop_
_entity.id
_entity.type
_entity.pdbx_description
1 polymer ?
#
loop_
_entity_poly.entity_id
_entity_poly.type
_entity_poly.pdbx_seq_one_letter_code
_entity_poly.pdbx_strand_id
1 'polypeptide(L)'
;MKKTLFVAVCAMALAGCMSTAEKPVWVLCRFDLKPETSRAEYIAKTCAIVDTVRAEKGCCEYRLLGDAATDWEKPQRFGDRTLWMLEKWESVDALKAHLETPHMKAFGPKVRPMRSGSTFHVLEDVVP
;
A
#
# COMPACT_ATOMS: atom_id res chain seq x y z
N MET A 1 -9.22 -7.21 -73.72
CA MET A 1 -8.62 -7.84 -72.51
C MET A 1 -8.76 -6.89 -71.31
N LYS A 2 -9.71 -7.10 -70.47
CA LYS A 2 -9.89 -6.30 -69.27
C LYS A 2 -9.28 -7.06 -68.10
N LYS A 3 -8.20 -6.52 -67.53
CA LYS A 3 -7.58 -7.06 -66.30
C LYS A 3 -8.34 -6.52 -65.10
N THR A 4 -9.04 -7.39 -64.43
CA THR A 4 -9.71 -7.07 -63.17
C THR A 4 -8.69 -7.15 -62.04
N LEU A 5 -8.41 -6.02 -61.42
CA LEU A 5 -7.54 -5.93 -60.25
C LEU A 5 -8.35 -6.25 -59.01
N PHE A 6 -8.09 -7.38 -58.40
CA PHE A 6 -8.65 -7.73 -57.08
C PHE A 6 -7.86 -6.99 -55.99
N VAL A 7 -8.48 -6.01 -55.38
CA VAL A 7 -7.94 -5.36 -54.17
C VAL A 7 -8.41 -6.20 -53.00
N ALA A 8 -7.49 -6.94 -52.41
CA ALA A 8 -7.73 -7.62 -51.13
C ALA A 8 -7.68 -6.58 -50.01
N VAL A 9 -8.83 -6.26 -49.46
CA VAL A 9 -8.94 -5.46 -48.24
C VAL A 9 -8.61 -6.36 -47.05
N CYS A 10 -7.38 -6.23 -46.55
CA CYS A 10 -6.98 -6.85 -45.29
C CYS A 10 -7.65 -6.06 -44.13
N ALA A 11 -8.74 -6.58 -43.61
CA ALA A 11 -9.32 -6.09 -42.36
C ALA A 11 -8.41 -6.51 -41.21
N MET A 12 -7.53 -5.61 -40.77
CA MET A 12 -6.83 -5.75 -39.51
C MET A 12 -7.87 -5.54 -38.40
N ALA A 13 -8.28 -6.63 -37.79
CA ALA A 13 -8.99 -6.59 -36.50
C ALA A 13 -8.01 -6.09 -35.42
N LEU A 14 -8.08 -4.79 -35.11
CA LEU A 14 -7.49 -4.24 -33.92
C LEU A 14 -8.28 -4.82 -32.72
N ALA A 15 -7.84 -5.96 -32.22
CA ALA A 15 -8.22 -6.41 -30.89
C ALA A 15 -7.61 -5.40 -29.91
N GLY A 16 -8.37 -4.36 -29.60
CA GLY A 16 -8.06 -3.43 -28.54
C GLY A 16 -8.00 -4.24 -27.24
N CYS A 17 -6.80 -4.52 -26.76
CA CYS A 17 -6.57 -4.92 -25.41
C CYS A 17 -7.06 -3.74 -24.54
N MET A 18 -8.30 -3.79 -24.05
CA MET A 18 -8.78 -2.89 -23.02
C MET A 18 -8.03 -3.29 -21.75
N SER A 19 -6.85 -2.70 -21.55
CA SER A 19 -6.21 -2.65 -20.26
C SER A 19 -7.20 -1.96 -19.33
N THR A 20 -7.85 -2.70 -18.45
CA THR A 20 -8.52 -2.12 -17.29
C THR A 20 -7.39 -1.49 -16.49
N ALA A 21 -7.28 -0.15 -16.56
CA ALA A 21 -6.30 0.58 -15.77
C ALA A 21 -6.49 0.16 -14.31
N GLU A 22 -5.46 -0.44 -13.73
CA GLU A 22 -5.47 -0.82 -12.33
C GLU A 22 -5.68 0.44 -11.49
N LYS A 23 -6.61 0.34 -10.55
CA LYS A 23 -6.94 1.49 -9.68
C LYS A 23 -5.99 1.53 -8.51
N PRO A 24 -5.55 2.73 -8.10
CA PRO A 24 -4.82 2.91 -6.86
C PRO A 24 -5.64 2.43 -5.65
N VAL A 25 -4.93 1.86 -4.69
CA VAL A 25 -5.53 1.41 -3.43
C VAL A 25 -4.83 2.04 -2.24
N TRP A 26 -5.60 2.26 -1.19
CA TRP A 26 -5.10 2.67 0.11
C TRP A 26 -5.00 1.46 1.02
N VAL A 27 -4.01 1.46 1.89
CA VAL A 27 -3.89 0.50 2.98
C VAL A 27 -3.95 1.24 4.30
N LEU A 28 -4.76 0.73 5.21
CA LEU A 28 -4.82 1.21 6.57
C LEU A 28 -4.60 0.04 7.51
N CYS A 29 -3.46 0.05 8.20
CA CYS A 29 -3.16 -0.92 9.23
C CYS A 29 -3.22 -0.26 10.61
N ARG A 30 -3.84 -0.94 11.56
CA ARG A 30 -3.75 -0.60 12.98
C ARG A 30 -2.78 -1.55 13.66
N PHE A 31 -1.95 -1.03 14.53
CA PHE A 31 -1.04 -1.80 15.37
C PHE A 31 -1.22 -1.41 16.82
N ASP A 32 -1.66 -2.35 17.65
CA ASP A 32 -1.73 -2.19 19.08
C ASP A 32 -0.49 -2.82 19.71
N LEU A 33 0.32 -2.02 20.41
CA LEU A 33 1.56 -2.47 21.03
C LEU A 33 1.28 -3.15 22.37
N LYS A 34 2.03 -4.21 22.67
CA LYS A 34 1.99 -4.83 23.99
C LYS A 34 2.42 -3.86 25.08
N PRO A 35 1.93 -3.99 26.31
CA PRO A 35 2.31 -3.10 27.42
C PRO A 35 3.82 -2.97 27.64
N GLU A 36 4.53 -4.10 27.51
CA GLU A 36 5.99 -4.19 27.68
C GLU A 36 6.81 -3.68 26.48
N THR A 37 6.16 -3.45 25.33
CA THR A 37 6.86 -3.00 24.12
C THR A 37 7.29 -1.55 24.26
N SER A 38 8.56 -1.26 23.98
CA SER A 38 9.01 0.12 23.80
C SER A 38 8.44 0.70 22.50
N ARG A 39 7.59 1.75 22.64
CA ARG A 39 7.03 2.47 21.51
C ARG A 39 8.14 3.08 20.62
N ALA A 40 9.16 3.64 21.26
CA ALA A 40 10.29 4.23 20.54
C ALA A 40 11.08 3.19 19.72
N GLU A 41 11.29 2.00 20.29
CA GLU A 41 11.94 0.89 19.57
C GLU A 41 11.10 0.41 18.37
N TYR A 42 9.77 0.27 18.56
CA TYR A 42 8.88 -0.11 17.45
C TYR A 42 8.94 0.91 16.30
N ILE A 43 8.88 2.20 16.65
CA ILE A 43 8.98 3.29 15.67
C ILE A 43 10.33 3.24 14.95
N ALA A 44 11.43 3.09 15.68
CA ALA A 44 12.78 3.03 15.10
C ALA A 44 12.92 1.86 14.10
N LYS A 45 12.44 0.66 14.47
CA LYS A 45 12.42 -0.52 13.59
C LYS A 45 11.60 -0.28 12.32
N THR A 46 10.45 0.38 12.45
CA THR A 46 9.58 0.69 11.31
C THR A 46 10.19 1.76 10.43
N CYS A 47 10.74 2.82 11.00
CA CYS A 47 11.40 3.89 10.25
C CYS A 47 12.59 3.39 9.43
N ALA A 48 13.30 2.36 9.90
CA ALA A 48 14.45 1.80 9.20
C ALA A 48 14.13 1.22 7.81
N ILE A 49 12.88 0.87 7.53
CA ILE A 49 12.47 0.33 6.21
C ILE A 49 11.72 1.34 5.35
N VAL A 50 11.33 2.50 5.89
CA VAL A 50 10.42 3.44 5.20
C VAL A 50 10.98 3.88 3.85
N ASP A 51 12.24 4.29 3.78
CA ASP A 51 12.84 4.76 2.53
C ASP A 51 12.97 3.64 1.50
N THR A 52 13.29 2.42 1.96
CA THR A 52 13.32 1.23 1.10
C THR A 52 11.96 0.94 0.50
N VAL A 53 10.89 1.00 1.29
CA VAL A 53 9.52 0.78 0.81
C VAL A 53 9.08 1.89 -0.14
N ARG A 54 9.38 3.15 0.19
CA ARG A 54 9.04 4.29 -0.68
C ARG A 54 9.74 4.24 -2.04
N ALA A 55 10.87 3.56 -2.14
CA ALA A 55 11.58 3.33 -3.40
C ALA A 55 11.03 2.16 -4.22
N GLU A 56 10.09 1.36 -3.68
CA GLU A 56 9.47 0.26 -4.42
C GLU A 56 8.61 0.78 -5.57
N LYS A 57 8.63 0.04 -6.68
CA LYS A 57 7.75 0.31 -7.82
C LYS A 57 6.29 0.23 -7.37
N GLY A 58 5.51 1.27 -7.67
CA GLY A 58 4.09 1.34 -7.36
C GLY A 58 3.77 1.87 -5.96
N CYS A 59 4.77 2.16 -5.12
CA CYS A 59 4.56 2.83 -3.85
C CYS A 59 4.33 4.33 -4.07
N CYS A 60 3.13 4.82 -3.71
CA CYS A 60 2.78 6.24 -3.79
C CYS A 60 2.87 6.93 -2.43
N GLU A 61 2.58 6.20 -1.34
CA GLU A 61 2.62 6.71 0.03
C GLU A 61 2.94 5.57 1.01
N TYR A 62 3.73 5.87 2.04
CA TYR A 62 4.04 4.95 3.12
C TYR A 62 4.39 5.73 4.38
N ARG A 63 3.49 5.74 5.38
CA ARG A 63 3.61 6.56 6.59
C ARG A 63 3.17 5.82 7.84
N LEU A 64 3.99 5.91 8.88
CA LEU A 64 3.59 5.53 10.23
C LEU A 64 3.01 6.76 10.94
N LEU A 65 1.81 6.62 11.51
CA LEU A 65 1.05 7.69 12.14
C LEU A 65 0.73 7.32 13.59
N GLY A 66 0.55 8.33 14.41
CA GLY A 66 0.05 8.25 15.77
C GLY A 66 -0.82 9.46 16.06
N ASP A 67 -1.36 9.54 17.27
CA ASP A 67 -2.13 10.71 17.70
C ASP A 67 -1.29 11.97 17.60
N ALA A 68 -1.87 13.03 17.05
CA ALA A 68 -1.22 14.33 17.01
C ALA A 68 -1.09 14.94 18.43
N ALA A 69 0.07 15.52 18.70
CA ALA A 69 0.26 16.31 19.91
C ALA A 69 -0.47 17.66 19.75
N THR A 70 -1.62 17.79 20.38
CA THR A 70 -2.46 18.99 20.34
C THR A 70 -3.22 19.15 21.66
N ASP A 71 -3.51 20.38 22.05
CA ASP A 71 -4.37 20.75 23.16
C ASP A 71 -5.86 20.78 22.79
N TRP A 72 -6.18 20.57 21.52
CA TRP A 72 -7.58 20.49 21.07
C TRP A 72 -8.25 19.23 21.63
N GLU A 73 -9.30 19.39 22.43
CA GLU A 73 -9.98 18.31 23.16
C GLU A 73 -10.99 17.51 22.30
N LYS A 74 -11.45 18.08 21.18
CA LYS A 74 -12.49 17.46 20.35
C LYS A 74 -12.08 16.12 19.70
N PRO A 75 -10.84 15.94 19.18
CA PRO A 75 -10.46 14.67 18.57
C PRO A 75 -10.42 13.54 19.60
N GLN A 76 -11.00 12.39 19.23
CA GLN A 76 -10.78 11.16 19.97
C GLN A 76 -9.34 10.69 19.76
N ARG A 77 -8.74 10.12 20.82
CA ARG A 77 -7.36 9.63 20.79
C ARG A 77 -7.32 8.11 20.90
N PHE A 78 -6.40 7.50 20.20
CA PHE A 78 -6.12 6.06 20.33
C PHE A 78 -5.14 5.77 21.46
N GLY A 79 -4.33 6.75 21.87
CA GLY A 79 -3.34 6.62 22.92
C GLY A 79 -1.98 6.13 22.43
N ASP A 80 -1.01 6.11 23.33
CA ASP A 80 0.39 5.84 23.00
C ASP A 80 0.69 4.41 22.54
N ARG A 81 -0.25 3.49 22.80
CA ARG A 81 -0.09 2.08 22.43
C ARG A 81 -0.61 1.75 21.03
N THR A 82 -1.26 2.69 20.37
CA THR A 82 -1.80 2.48 19.02
C THR A 82 -1.02 3.31 18.00
N LEU A 83 -0.61 2.65 16.92
CA LEU A 83 0.00 3.27 15.74
C LEU A 83 -0.75 2.82 14.50
N TRP A 84 -0.67 3.62 13.46
CA TRP A 84 -1.31 3.36 12.19
C TRP A 84 -0.27 3.39 11.07
N MET A 85 -0.36 2.46 10.13
CA MET A 85 0.34 2.55 8.85
C MET A 85 -0.67 2.97 7.79
N LEU A 86 -0.39 4.08 7.12
CA LEU A 86 -1.10 4.54 5.94
C LEU A 86 -0.22 4.32 4.73
N GLU A 87 -0.75 3.61 3.74
CA GLU A 87 -0.04 3.34 2.50
C GLU A 87 -0.95 3.66 1.31
N LYS A 88 -0.35 4.02 0.19
CA LYS A 88 -1.02 4.10 -1.11
C LYS A 88 -0.17 3.41 -2.16
N TRP A 89 -0.81 2.55 -2.94
CA TRP A 89 -0.18 1.78 -4.00
C TRP A 89 -0.87 2.02 -5.33
N GLU A 90 -0.14 1.98 -6.44
CA GLU A 90 -0.70 2.15 -7.79
C GLU A 90 -1.74 1.09 -8.12
N SER A 91 -1.64 -0.10 -7.51
CA SER A 91 -2.55 -1.23 -7.72
C SER A 91 -2.49 -2.23 -6.58
N VAL A 92 -3.46 -3.14 -6.53
CA VAL A 92 -3.44 -4.30 -5.64
C VAL A 92 -2.24 -5.21 -5.95
N ASP A 93 -1.83 -5.33 -7.21
CA ASP A 93 -0.70 -6.18 -7.57
C ASP A 93 0.64 -5.58 -7.10
N ALA A 94 0.79 -4.25 -7.13
CA ALA A 94 1.93 -3.57 -6.52
C ALA A 94 1.99 -3.81 -5.00
N LEU A 95 0.85 -3.75 -4.30
CA LEU A 95 0.75 -4.06 -2.88
C LEU A 95 1.12 -5.53 -2.59
N LYS A 96 0.64 -6.48 -3.38
CA LYS A 96 1.02 -7.90 -3.23
C LYS A 96 2.52 -8.11 -3.43
N ALA A 97 3.11 -7.45 -4.44
CA ALA A 97 4.55 -7.51 -4.69
C ALA A 97 5.34 -6.96 -3.50
N HIS A 98 4.89 -5.84 -2.90
CA HIS A 98 5.47 -5.29 -1.67
C HIS A 98 5.56 -6.32 -0.55
N LEU A 99 4.47 -7.01 -0.26
CA LEU A 99 4.42 -8.01 0.82
C LEU A 99 5.36 -9.21 0.61
N GLU A 100 5.74 -9.49 -0.64
CA GLU A 100 6.64 -10.56 -1.03
C GLU A 100 8.13 -10.14 -1.08
N THR A 101 8.43 -8.85 -0.89
CA THR A 101 9.82 -8.36 -0.90
C THR A 101 10.65 -8.97 0.23
N PRO A 102 11.98 -9.17 0.02
CA PRO A 102 12.87 -9.71 1.06
C PRO A 102 12.88 -8.85 2.33
N HIS A 103 12.83 -7.51 2.20
CA HIS A 103 12.84 -6.61 3.36
C HIS A 103 11.54 -6.70 4.16
N MET A 104 10.37 -6.88 3.55
CA MET A 104 9.12 -7.10 4.28
C MET A 104 9.07 -8.46 4.96
N LYS A 105 9.58 -9.50 4.31
CA LYS A 105 9.73 -10.83 4.92
C LYS A 105 10.69 -10.83 6.11
N ALA A 106 11.74 -10.02 6.07
CA ALA A 106 12.67 -9.86 7.19
C ALA A 106 12.12 -8.93 8.29
N PHE A 107 11.32 -7.94 7.93
CA PHE A 107 10.74 -6.96 8.87
C PHE A 107 9.64 -7.57 9.74
N GLY A 108 8.70 -8.31 9.14
CA GLY A 108 7.55 -8.87 9.84
C GLY A 108 7.90 -9.60 11.14
N PRO A 109 8.82 -10.57 11.14
CA PRO A 109 9.22 -11.28 12.35
C PRO A 109 9.83 -10.41 13.46
N LYS A 110 10.39 -9.24 13.11
CA LYS A 110 10.98 -8.31 14.09
C LYS A 110 9.95 -7.51 14.85
N VAL A 111 8.79 -7.22 14.24
CA VAL A 111 7.78 -6.33 14.81
C VAL A 111 6.50 -7.02 15.27
N ARG A 112 6.14 -8.16 14.68
CA ARG A 112 4.94 -8.92 15.08
C ARG A 112 4.92 -9.29 16.57
N PRO A 113 6.03 -9.78 17.17
CA PRO A 113 6.04 -10.10 18.59
C PRO A 113 5.81 -8.90 19.52
N MET A 114 5.99 -7.68 19.01
CA MET A 114 5.83 -6.43 19.75
C MET A 114 4.37 -5.97 19.82
N ARG A 115 3.46 -6.62 19.08
CA ARG A 115 2.04 -6.24 18.95
C ARG A 115 1.16 -7.18 19.78
N SER A 116 0.13 -6.61 20.40
CA SER A 116 -0.99 -7.35 21.01
C SER A 116 -2.11 -7.58 20.01
N GLY A 117 -2.20 -6.74 18.97
CA GLY A 117 -3.19 -6.84 17.91
C GLY A 117 -2.78 -6.06 16.66
N SER A 118 -3.37 -6.41 15.53
CA SER A 118 -3.24 -5.66 14.29
C SER A 118 -4.45 -5.91 13.38
N THR A 119 -4.79 -4.89 12.58
CA THR A 119 -5.75 -4.99 11.48
C THR A 119 -5.10 -4.57 10.18
N PHE A 120 -5.63 -5.04 9.07
CA PHE A 120 -5.16 -4.73 7.73
C PHE A 120 -6.37 -4.53 6.82
N HIS A 121 -6.49 -3.34 6.25
CA HIS A 121 -7.59 -2.97 5.39
C HIS A 121 -7.05 -2.45 4.05
N VAL A 122 -7.64 -2.91 2.95
CA VAL A 122 -7.39 -2.38 1.61
C VAL A 122 -8.64 -1.62 1.18
N LEU A 123 -8.46 -0.36 0.84
CA LEU A 123 -9.53 0.61 0.60
C LEU A 123 -9.34 1.24 -0.78
N GLU A 124 -10.42 1.71 -1.37
CA GLU A 124 -10.40 2.51 -2.59
C GLU A 124 -11.17 3.81 -2.41
N ASP A 125 -10.86 4.81 -3.25
CA ASP A 125 -11.63 6.06 -3.26
C ASP A 125 -13.05 5.77 -3.74
N VAL A 126 -14.06 6.16 -2.93
CA VAL A 126 -15.49 6.01 -3.27
C VAL A 126 -16.07 7.25 -3.95
N VAL A 127 -15.29 8.31 -4.03
CA VAL A 127 -15.61 9.55 -4.77
C VAL A 127 -14.54 9.76 -5.82
N PRO A 128 -14.89 10.29 -6.99
CA PRO A 128 -13.93 10.59 -8.05
C PRO A 128 -12.99 11.72 -7.69
#